data_dc20dccb72faedfa7c769883e248eed5
#
_entry.id   dc20dccb72faedfa7c769883e248eed5
#
_cell.length_a   1.000
_cell.length_b   1.000
_cell.length_c   1.000
_cell.angle_alpha   90.00
_cell.angle_beta   90.00
_cell.angle_gamma   90.00
#
_symmetry.space_group_name_H-M   'P 1'
#
loop_
_entity.id
_entity.type
_entity.pdbx_description
1 polymer ?
#
loop_
_entity_poly.entity_id
_entity_poly.type
_entity_poly.pdbx_seq_one_letter_code
_entity_poly.pdbx_strand_id
1 'polypeptide(L)'
;IITKDEKKHRNNTLIVILLLLIIPSSIFQQSIAWTSGFCNYVLPVLFVLLYLYIVKTGNENLKTAIFSFFLGISSTLYIEHMTIYSVVLSIIICIADIVKNKKVGRNNLLYFIGSILGSTIMFSNGAYINILNQTDSYRSVATSSNIFIRLFHSYFDTISGLLFGENFIINIVISILMILLIKKS
;
A
#
# COMPACT_ATOMS: atom_id res chain seq x y z
N ILE A 1 -30.21 18.95 -18.01
CA ILE A 1 -29.11 18.59 -18.97
C ILE A 1 -27.89 18.30 -18.11
N ILE A 2 -27.49 17.01 -18.00
CA ILE A 2 -26.32 16.59 -17.22
C ILE A 2 -25.10 16.87 -18.09
N THR A 3 -24.13 17.63 -17.58
CA THR A 3 -22.88 17.91 -18.31
C THR A 3 -22.05 16.63 -18.46
N LYS A 4 -21.12 16.61 -19.44
CA LYS A 4 -20.23 15.46 -19.69
C LYS A 4 -19.39 15.12 -18.46
N ASP A 5 -18.98 16.14 -17.70
CA ASP A 5 -18.18 15.97 -16.49
C ASP A 5 -18.99 15.39 -15.32
N GLU A 6 -20.24 15.84 -15.14
CA GLU A 6 -21.16 15.26 -14.13
C GLU A 6 -21.46 13.78 -14.43
N LYS A 7 -21.66 13.42 -15.70
CA LYS A 7 -21.85 12.03 -16.11
C LYS A 7 -20.62 11.17 -15.80
N LYS A 8 -19.42 11.70 -16.01
CA LYS A 8 -18.16 11.03 -15.69
C LYS A 8 -18.00 10.85 -14.19
N HIS A 9 -18.26 11.87 -13.38
CA HIS A 9 -18.22 11.79 -11.92
C HIS A 9 -19.21 10.76 -11.38
N ARG A 10 -20.45 10.78 -11.85
CA ARG A 10 -21.49 9.81 -11.46
C ARG A 10 -21.07 8.38 -11.80
N ASN A 11 -20.52 8.13 -12.98
CA ASN A 11 -20.07 6.78 -13.36
C ASN A 11 -18.91 6.31 -12.49
N ASN A 12 -17.95 7.17 -12.17
CA ASN A 12 -16.86 6.83 -11.26
C ASN A 12 -17.38 6.52 -9.85
N THR A 13 -18.32 7.29 -9.34
CA THR A 13 -18.95 7.04 -8.04
C THR A 13 -19.68 5.69 -8.01
N LEU A 14 -20.44 5.37 -9.07
CA LEU A 14 -21.12 4.09 -9.18
C LEU A 14 -20.13 2.91 -9.21
N ILE A 15 -19.00 3.04 -9.93
CA ILE A 15 -17.96 2.03 -9.95
C ILE A 15 -17.37 1.82 -8.55
N VAL A 16 -17.08 2.89 -7.81
CA VAL A 16 -16.57 2.80 -6.44
C VAL A 16 -17.57 2.11 -5.52
N ILE A 17 -18.86 2.47 -5.59
CA ILE A 17 -19.92 1.82 -4.80
C ILE A 17 -20.02 0.33 -5.13
N LEU A 18 -20.00 -0.03 -6.43
CA LEU A 18 -20.02 -1.44 -6.85
C LEU A 18 -18.82 -2.22 -6.34
N LEU A 19 -17.61 -1.63 -6.40
CA LEU A 19 -16.40 -2.26 -5.86
C LEU A 19 -16.51 -2.47 -4.34
N LEU A 20 -17.07 -1.52 -3.61
CA LEU A 20 -17.29 -1.66 -2.16
C LEU A 20 -18.32 -2.75 -1.83
N LEU A 21 -19.35 -2.92 -2.65
CA LEU A 21 -20.36 -3.97 -2.47
C LEU A 21 -19.85 -5.38 -2.78
N ILE A 22 -18.82 -5.51 -3.62
CA ILE A 22 -18.21 -6.80 -4.00
C ILE A 22 -17.14 -7.25 -2.99
N ILE A 23 -16.72 -6.37 -2.07
CA ILE A 23 -15.72 -6.75 -1.05
C ILE A 23 -16.23 -7.97 -0.26
N PRO A 24 -15.44 -9.05 -0.16
CA PRO A 24 -15.78 -10.19 0.66
C PRO A 24 -16.07 -9.78 2.12
N SER A 25 -17.08 -10.39 2.73
CA SER A 25 -17.49 -10.04 4.10
C SER A 25 -16.37 -10.21 5.13
N SER A 26 -15.49 -11.19 4.94
CA SER A 26 -14.30 -11.41 5.77
C SER A 26 -13.34 -10.22 5.72
N ILE A 27 -13.05 -9.70 4.53
CA ILE A 27 -12.20 -8.52 4.34
C ILE A 27 -12.87 -7.26 4.90
N PHE A 28 -14.18 -7.09 4.62
CA PHE A 28 -14.92 -5.94 5.14
C PHE A 28 -14.92 -5.90 6.67
N GLN A 29 -15.18 -7.03 7.32
CA GLN A 29 -15.17 -7.14 8.78
C GLN A 29 -13.79 -6.84 9.37
N GLN A 30 -12.73 -7.41 8.80
CA GLN A 30 -11.38 -7.27 9.33
C GLN A 30 -10.72 -5.93 9.03
N SER A 31 -11.07 -5.26 7.93
CA SER A 31 -10.41 -4.03 7.50
C SER A 31 -11.25 -2.77 7.67
N ILE A 32 -12.58 -2.84 7.60
CA ILE A 32 -13.45 -1.67 7.62
C ILE A 32 -14.30 -1.61 8.90
N ALA A 33 -14.96 -2.72 9.25
CA ALA A 33 -15.87 -2.75 10.39
C ALA A 33 -15.14 -2.81 11.74
N TRP A 34 -13.94 -3.39 11.79
CA TRP A 34 -13.13 -3.43 12.99
C TRP A 34 -12.18 -2.22 13.06
N THR A 35 -12.32 -1.39 14.10
CA THR A 35 -11.58 -0.13 14.24
C THR A 35 -10.06 -0.30 14.13
N SER A 36 -9.50 -1.32 14.79
CA SER A 36 -8.06 -1.59 14.70
C SER A 36 -7.65 -2.04 13.30
N GLY A 37 -8.48 -2.84 12.63
CA GLY A 37 -8.27 -3.24 11.25
C GLY A 37 -8.33 -2.04 10.31
N PHE A 38 -9.31 -1.15 10.47
CA PHE A 38 -9.40 0.09 9.70
C PHE A 38 -8.12 0.93 9.83
N CYS A 39 -7.67 1.16 11.06
CA CYS A 39 -6.44 1.93 11.30
C CYS A 39 -5.22 1.26 10.66
N ASN A 40 -5.11 -0.07 10.74
CA ASN A 40 -3.93 -0.79 10.26
C ASN A 40 -3.88 -0.97 8.74
N TYR A 41 -5.04 -1.07 8.07
CA TYR A 41 -5.08 -1.37 6.64
C TYR A 41 -5.55 -0.21 5.78
N VAL A 42 -6.59 0.51 6.19
CA VAL A 42 -7.19 1.57 5.36
C VAL A 42 -6.39 2.87 5.41
N LEU A 43 -5.99 3.30 6.61
CA LEU A 43 -5.26 4.56 6.78
C LEU A 43 -3.90 4.57 6.05
N PRO A 44 -3.01 3.56 6.19
CA PRO A 44 -1.74 3.60 5.47
C PRO A 44 -1.92 3.56 3.94
N VAL A 45 -2.92 2.83 3.43
CA VAL A 45 -3.26 2.87 1.99
C VAL A 45 -3.70 4.27 1.58
N LEU A 46 -4.53 4.95 2.38
CA LEU A 46 -4.94 6.33 2.11
C LEU A 46 -3.72 7.27 2.02
N PHE A 47 -2.75 7.16 2.93
CA PHE A 47 -1.54 8.00 2.89
C PHE A 47 -0.69 7.74 1.64
N VAL A 48 -0.57 6.48 1.22
CA VAL A 48 0.10 6.14 -0.04
C VAL A 48 -0.65 6.72 -1.25
N LEU A 49 -1.98 6.62 -1.28
CA LEU A 49 -2.79 7.18 -2.36
C LEU A 49 -2.70 8.72 -2.43
N LEU A 50 -2.68 9.40 -1.28
CA LEU A 50 -2.45 10.85 -1.22
C LEU A 50 -1.08 11.23 -1.77
N TYR A 51 -0.03 10.47 -1.43
CA TYR A 51 1.29 10.67 -2.01
C TYR A 51 1.28 10.46 -3.54
N LEU A 52 0.69 9.38 -4.04
CA LEU A 52 0.58 9.13 -5.48
C LEU A 52 -0.21 10.23 -6.20
N TYR A 53 -1.21 10.80 -5.55
CA TYR A 53 -1.93 11.97 -6.07
C TYR A 53 -1.01 13.20 -6.20
N ILE A 54 -0.15 13.46 -5.20
CA ILE A 54 0.86 14.55 -5.28
C ILE A 54 1.83 14.31 -6.44
N VAL A 55 2.33 13.09 -6.60
CA VAL A 55 3.21 12.72 -7.73
C VAL A 55 2.52 12.99 -9.07
N LYS A 56 1.25 12.61 -9.19
CA LYS A 56 0.46 12.80 -10.41
C LYS A 56 0.22 14.28 -10.72
N THR A 57 0.02 15.12 -9.71
CA THR A 57 -0.21 16.57 -9.93
C THR A 57 1.06 17.32 -10.34
N GLY A 58 2.24 16.76 -10.09
CA GLY A 58 3.53 17.35 -10.46
C GLY A 58 3.86 18.64 -9.72
N ASN A 59 3.15 18.98 -8.64
CA ASN A 59 3.36 20.20 -7.88
C ASN A 59 4.53 20.03 -6.89
N GLU A 60 5.71 20.57 -7.21
CA GLU A 60 6.93 20.45 -6.40
C GLU A 60 7.22 21.68 -5.53
N ASN A 61 6.22 22.26 -4.90
CA ASN A 61 6.45 23.34 -3.93
C ASN A 61 6.94 22.79 -2.57
N LEU A 62 7.46 23.68 -1.72
CA LEU A 62 7.98 23.31 -0.40
C LEU A 62 6.89 22.68 0.49
N LYS A 63 5.65 23.14 0.40
CA LYS A 63 4.54 22.63 1.22
C LYS A 63 4.19 21.17 0.85
N THR A 64 4.09 20.88 -0.46
CA THR A 64 3.84 19.50 -0.92
C THR A 64 4.99 18.57 -0.59
N ALA A 65 6.22 19.06 -0.62
CA ALA A 65 7.41 18.29 -0.27
C ALA A 65 7.43 17.93 1.24
N ILE A 66 7.17 18.89 2.12
CA ILE A 66 7.03 18.63 3.56
C ILE A 66 5.86 17.69 3.83
N PHE A 67 4.73 17.89 3.17
CA PHE A 67 3.58 17.00 3.32
C PHE A 67 3.89 15.58 2.85
N SER A 68 4.62 15.40 1.74
CA SER A 68 5.10 14.10 1.27
C SER A 68 6.00 13.40 2.30
N PHE A 69 6.87 14.15 2.99
CA PHE A 69 7.70 13.60 4.07
C PHE A 69 6.85 13.02 5.20
N PHE A 70 5.85 13.77 5.68
CA PHE A 70 4.94 13.28 6.72
C PHE A 70 4.08 12.10 6.24
N LEU A 71 3.64 12.08 4.99
CA LEU A 71 2.95 10.94 4.40
C LEU A 71 3.84 9.70 4.36
N GLY A 72 5.14 9.86 4.05
CA GLY A 72 6.13 8.78 4.09
C GLY A 72 6.24 8.16 5.47
N ILE A 73 6.43 8.98 6.52
CA ILE A 73 6.44 8.50 7.91
C ILE A 73 5.12 7.82 8.25
N SER A 74 3.99 8.49 8.02
CA SER A 74 2.68 7.99 8.44
C SER A 74 2.32 6.68 7.74
N SER A 75 2.65 6.48 6.47
CA SER A 75 2.33 5.25 5.74
C SER A 75 3.06 4.01 6.25
N THR A 76 4.14 4.17 7.03
CA THR A 76 5.01 3.08 7.49
C THR A 76 4.86 2.72 8.97
N LEU A 77 4.00 3.42 9.75
CA LEU A 77 3.87 3.22 11.19
C LEU A 77 2.78 2.24 11.64
N TYR A 78 2.04 1.61 10.72
CA TYR A 78 0.85 0.83 11.07
C TYR A 78 1.07 -0.67 11.06
N ILE A 79 1.56 -1.23 9.96
CA ILE A 79 1.71 -2.67 9.77
C ILE A 79 2.93 -2.96 8.88
N GLU A 80 3.62 -4.06 9.15
CA GLU A 80 4.88 -4.44 8.51
C GLU A 80 4.78 -4.50 6.97
N HIS A 81 3.70 -5.06 6.46
CA HIS A 81 3.51 -5.20 5.00
C HIS A 81 3.42 -3.84 4.31
N MET A 82 2.69 -2.89 4.91
CA MET A 82 2.58 -1.53 4.37
C MET A 82 3.88 -0.75 4.50
N THR A 83 4.65 -1.01 5.56
CA THR A 83 5.99 -0.45 5.73
C THR A 83 6.90 -0.87 4.58
N ILE A 84 6.99 -2.18 4.30
CA ILE A 84 7.80 -2.72 3.20
C ILE A 84 7.29 -2.19 1.85
N TYR A 85 5.97 -2.23 1.65
CA TYR A 85 5.35 -1.73 0.42
C TYR A 85 5.66 -0.25 0.16
N SER A 86 5.52 0.62 1.16
CA SER A 86 5.79 2.06 1.04
C SER A 86 7.25 2.35 0.70
N VAL A 87 8.20 1.64 1.34
CA VAL A 87 9.64 1.78 1.06
C VAL A 87 9.95 1.33 -0.36
N VAL A 88 9.49 0.14 -0.76
CA VAL A 88 9.72 -0.39 -2.13
C VAL A 88 9.11 0.53 -3.18
N LEU A 89 7.87 0.99 -2.97
CA LEU A 89 7.21 1.93 -3.87
C LEU A 89 7.99 3.23 -4.02
N SER A 90 8.49 3.79 -2.92
CA SER A 90 9.27 5.03 -2.95
C SER A 90 10.58 4.86 -3.72
N ILE A 91 11.26 3.72 -3.58
CA ILE A 91 12.47 3.38 -4.35
C ILE A 91 12.13 3.30 -5.85
N ILE A 92 11.06 2.60 -6.22
CA ILE A 92 10.63 2.46 -7.63
C ILE A 92 10.35 3.83 -8.24
N ILE A 93 9.65 4.72 -7.52
CA ILE A 93 9.33 6.06 -8.02
C ILE A 93 10.60 6.91 -8.16
N CYS A 94 11.52 6.86 -7.20
CA CYS A 94 12.80 7.55 -7.31
C CYS A 94 13.64 7.05 -8.50
N ILE A 95 13.69 5.74 -8.75
CA ILE A 95 14.36 5.17 -9.92
C ILE A 95 13.69 5.63 -11.22
N ALA A 96 12.35 5.61 -11.28
CA ALA A 96 11.60 6.08 -12.44
C ALA A 96 11.89 7.57 -12.74
N ASP A 97 11.99 8.41 -11.72
CA ASP A 97 12.38 9.81 -11.86
C ASP A 97 13.81 9.95 -12.44
N ILE A 98 14.76 9.18 -11.92
CA ILE A 98 16.14 9.21 -12.41
C ILE A 98 16.20 8.80 -13.89
N VAL A 99 15.48 7.74 -14.26
CA VAL A 99 15.46 7.25 -15.65
C VAL A 99 14.82 8.27 -16.58
N LYS A 100 13.69 8.86 -16.17
CA LYS A 100 12.90 9.78 -17.01
C LYS A 100 13.48 11.20 -17.02
N ASN A 101 13.82 11.73 -15.86
CA ASN A 101 14.12 13.16 -15.66
C ASN A 101 15.60 13.43 -15.33
N LYS A 102 16.44 12.40 -15.20
CA LYS A 102 17.84 12.45 -14.76
C LYS A 102 18.04 13.07 -13.37
N LYS A 103 16.97 13.24 -12.60
CA LYS A 103 16.97 13.77 -11.24
C LYS A 103 15.77 13.23 -10.48
N VAL A 104 15.87 13.16 -9.16
CA VAL A 104 14.75 12.81 -8.29
C VAL A 104 13.97 14.08 -7.94
N GLY A 105 12.64 14.03 -8.11
CA GLY A 105 11.75 15.10 -7.68
C GLY A 105 11.79 15.29 -6.16
N ARG A 106 11.69 16.54 -5.70
CA ARG A 106 11.79 16.87 -4.27
C ARG A 106 10.74 16.18 -3.42
N ASN A 107 9.52 16.06 -3.90
CA ASN A 107 8.44 15.34 -3.21
C ASN A 107 8.78 13.86 -3.02
N ASN A 108 9.33 13.22 -4.06
CA ASN A 108 9.66 11.81 -4.09
C ASN A 108 10.86 11.50 -3.18
N LEU A 109 11.88 12.38 -3.18
CA LEU A 109 13.00 12.26 -2.26
C LEU A 109 12.57 12.39 -0.80
N LEU A 110 11.73 13.37 -0.47
CA LEU A 110 11.26 13.58 0.90
C LEU A 110 10.30 12.49 1.37
N TYR A 111 9.43 11.96 0.50
CA TYR A 111 8.63 10.77 0.82
C TYR A 111 9.52 9.55 1.10
N PHE A 112 10.56 9.32 0.29
CA PHE A 112 11.52 8.23 0.50
C PHE A 112 12.23 8.37 1.85
N ILE A 113 12.77 9.56 2.16
CA ILE A 113 13.41 9.82 3.47
C ILE A 113 12.41 9.59 4.62
N GLY A 114 11.18 10.09 4.49
CA GLY A 114 10.11 9.88 5.47
C GLY A 114 9.78 8.40 5.65
N SER A 115 9.67 7.63 4.57
CA SER A 115 9.39 6.19 4.64
C SER A 115 10.52 5.39 5.29
N ILE A 116 11.79 5.76 5.07
CA ILE A 116 12.94 5.14 5.77
C ILE A 116 12.91 5.47 7.26
N LEU A 117 12.68 6.72 7.63
CA LEU A 117 12.59 7.12 9.04
C LEU A 117 11.42 6.42 9.74
N GLY A 118 10.23 6.40 9.13
CA GLY A 118 9.08 5.73 9.70
C GLY A 118 9.27 4.21 9.82
N SER A 119 9.92 3.56 8.84
CA SER A 119 10.26 2.13 8.93
C SER A 119 11.26 1.85 10.04
N THR A 120 12.25 2.71 10.24
CA THR A 120 13.20 2.60 11.36
C THR A 120 12.49 2.70 12.69
N ILE A 121 11.58 3.65 12.86
CA ILE A 121 10.75 3.79 14.07
C ILE A 121 9.90 2.53 14.28
N MET A 122 9.23 2.04 13.23
CA MET A 122 8.38 0.85 13.29
C MET A 122 9.16 -0.37 13.78
N PHE A 123 10.29 -0.68 13.17
CA PHE A 123 11.09 -1.88 13.50
C PHE A 123 11.98 -1.71 14.73
N SER A 124 12.15 -0.49 15.26
CA SER A 124 12.81 -0.24 16.56
C SER A 124 11.88 -0.48 17.76
N ASN A 125 10.62 -0.85 17.53
CA ASN A 125 9.70 -1.17 18.63
C ASN A 125 10.19 -2.40 19.40
N GLY A 126 10.07 -2.37 20.75
CA GLY A 126 10.48 -3.46 21.65
C GLY A 126 9.87 -4.82 21.30
N ALA A 127 8.68 -4.87 20.69
CA ALA A 127 8.07 -6.11 20.22
C ALA A 127 8.95 -6.83 19.18
N TYR A 128 9.53 -6.10 18.22
CA TYR A 128 10.43 -6.70 17.21
C TYR A 128 11.77 -7.12 17.81
N ILE A 129 12.29 -6.34 18.77
CA ILE A 129 13.52 -6.69 19.50
C ILE A 129 13.31 -7.98 20.29
N ASN A 130 12.16 -8.14 20.96
CA ASN A 130 11.81 -9.35 21.69
C ASN A 130 11.67 -10.59 20.79
N ILE A 131 11.10 -10.41 19.57
CA ILE A 131 11.02 -11.48 18.58
C ILE A 131 12.43 -11.92 18.14
N LEU A 132 13.33 -10.97 17.86
CA LEU A 132 14.71 -11.25 17.46
C LEU A 132 15.47 -11.97 18.58
N ASN A 133 15.23 -11.59 19.84
CA ASN A 133 15.85 -12.20 21.00
C ASN A 133 15.16 -13.51 21.46
N GLN A 134 14.13 -13.97 20.73
CA GLN A 134 13.34 -15.17 21.07
C GLN A 134 12.68 -15.12 22.47
N THR A 135 12.42 -13.94 22.97
CA THR A 135 11.78 -13.72 24.29
C THR A 135 10.26 -13.46 24.15
N ASP A 136 9.75 -13.39 22.94
CA ASP A 136 8.31 -13.21 22.69
C ASP A 136 7.57 -14.54 22.88
N SER A 137 6.53 -14.55 23.74
CA SER A 137 5.70 -15.72 24.02
C SER A 137 4.67 -16.03 22.91
N TYR A 138 4.34 -15.07 22.05
CA TYR A 138 3.31 -15.17 21.03
C TYR A 138 3.87 -15.40 19.62
N ARG A 139 5.07 -14.90 19.34
CA ARG A 139 5.69 -14.94 18.02
C ARG A 139 7.05 -15.61 18.09
N SER A 140 7.09 -16.89 17.78
CA SER A 140 8.37 -17.61 17.66
C SER A 140 8.85 -17.60 16.22
N VAL A 141 10.08 -17.18 15.98
CA VAL A 141 10.75 -17.41 14.70
C VAL A 141 11.23 -18.87 14.71
N ALA A 142 10.60 -19.71 13.90
CA ALA A 142 10.99 -21.10 13.78
C ALA A 142 12.45 -21.19 13.24
N THR A 143 13.35 -21.73 14.05
CA THR A 143 14.80 -21.74 13.81
C THR A 143 15.29 -22.89 12.92
N SER A 144 14.42 -23.80 12.48
CA SER A 144 14.83 -25.13 12.00
C SER A 144 14.64 -25.43 10.52
N SER A 145 14.30 -24.46 9.66
CA SER A 145 14.17 -24.72 8.23
C SER A 145 14.85 -23.67 7.37
N ASN A 146 15.32 -24.11 6.20
CA ASN A 146 15.95 -23.22 5.22
C ASN A 146 14.99 -22.05 4.91
N ILE A 147 15.37 -20.83 5.28
CA ILE A 147 14.57 -19.60 5.17
C ILE A 147 13.99 -19.43 3.77
N PHE A 148 14.76 -19.76 2.73
CA PHE A 148 14.30 -19.63 1.34
C PHE A 148 13.16 -20.57 0.99
N ILE A 149 13.21 -21.83 1.45
CA ILE A 149 12.13 -22.82 1.21
C ILE A 149 10.86 -22.38 1.93
N ARG A 150 10.96 -21.90 3.15
CA ARG A 150 9.84 -21.40 3.94
C ARG A 150 9.20 -20.17 3.32
N LEU A 151 9.99 -19.20 2.90
CA LEU A 151 9.51 -18.01 2.20
C LEU A 151 8.81 -18.39 0.90
N PHE A 152 9.38 -19.33 0.13
CA PHE A 152 8.81 -19.79 -1.12
C PHE A 152 7.45 -20.47 -0.91
N HIS A 153 7.34 -21.41 0.05
CA HIS A 153 6.07 -22.08 0.37
C HIS A 153 5.03 -21.11 0.89
N SER A 154 5.37 -20.27 1.87
CA SER A 154 4.47 -19.28 2.43
C SER A 154 3.98 -18.29 1.37
N TYR A 155 4.87 -17.87 0.48
CA TYR A 155 4.54 -16.95 -0.61
C TYR A 155 3.62 -17.60 -1.65
N PHE A 156 3.90 -18.85 -2.02
CA PHE A 156 3.10 -19.60 -2.99
C PHE A 156 1.70 -19.93 -2.46
N ASP A 157 1.59 -20.35 -1.21
CA ASP A 157 0.31 -20.62 -0.55
C ASP A 157 -0.52 -19.34 -0.41
N THR A 158 0.12 -18.23 -0.01
CA THR A 158 -0.55 -16.94 0.12
C THR A 158 -1.03 -16.40 -1.22
N ILE A 159 -0.20 -16.48 -2.28
CA ILE A 159 -0.58 -16.02 -3.63
C ILE A 159 -1.72 -16.88 -4.19
N SER A 160 -1.64 -18.21 -4.05
CA SER A 160 -2.70 -19.09 -4.53
C SER A 160 -4.03 -18.81 -3.82
N GLY A 161 -4.01 -18.60 -2.50
CA GLY A 161 -5.17 -18.20 -1.72
C GLY A 161 -5.74 -16.84 -2.12
N LEU A 162 -4.87 -15.85 -2.40
CA LEU A 162 -5.30 -14.52 -2.86
C LEU A 162 -5.88 -14.55 -4.28
N LEU A 163 -5.29 -15.33 -5.19
CA LEU A 163 -5.73 -15.37 -6.59
C LEU A 163 -6.98 -16.22 -6.80
N PHE A 164 -7.06 -17.38 -6.15
CA PHE A 164 -8.09 -18.39 -6.39
C PHE A 164 -9.04 -18.62 -5.20
N GLY A 165 -8.84 -17.93 -4.08
CA GLY A 165 -9.68 -18.00 -2.89
C GLY A 165 -10.91 -17.09 -2.97
N GLU A 166 -11.38 -16.62 -1.81
CA GLU A 166 -12.55 -15.74 -1.68
C GLU A 166 -12.46 -14.44 -2.49
N ASN A 167 -11.25 -14.00 -2.81
CA ASN A 167 -10.98 -12.77 -3.56
C ASN A 167 -11.00 -12.95 -5.09
N PHE A 168 -11.25 -14.16 -5.61
CA PHE A 168 -11.14 -14.45 -7.04
C PHE A 168 -12.00 -13.53 -7.92
N ILE A 169 -13.26 -13.31 -7.54
CA ILE A 169 -14.19 -12.45 -8.27
C ILE A 169 -13.70 -11.01 -8.32
N ILE A 170 -13.25 -10.47 -7.18
CA ILE A 170 -12.77 -9.07 -7.09
C ILE A 170 -11.48 -8.89 -7.90
N ASN A 171 -10.59 -9.89 -7.91
CA ASN A 171 -9.38 -9.88 -8.71
C ASN A 171 -9.69 -9.85 -10.21
N ILE A 172 -10.67 -10.62 -10.67
CA ILE A 172 -11.14 -10.58 -12.07
C ILE A 172 -11.68 -9.20 -12.42
N VAL A 173 -12.55 -8.64 -11.57
CA VAL A 173 -13.15 -7.31 -11.82
C VAL A 173 -12.07 -6.23 -11.90
N ILE A 174 -11.12 -6.22 -10.96
CA ILE A 174 -9.99 -5.27 -10.98
C ILE A 174 -9.14 -5.45 -12.23
N SER A 175 -8.84 -6.68 -12.62
CA SER A 175 -8.05 -6.98 -13.81
C SER A 175 -8.73 -6.48 -15.09
N ILE A 176 -10.03 -6.70 -15.22
CA ILE A 176 -10.82 -6.19 -16.36
C ILE A 176 -10.80 -4.65 -16.38
N LEU A 177 -11.02 -4.00 -15.22
CA LEU A 177 -10.98 -2.54 -15.13
C LEU A 177 -9.61 -1.98 -15.51
N MET A 178 -8.52 -2.61 -15.08
CA MET A 178 -7.16 -2.22 -15.45
C MET A 178 -6.92 -2.33 -16.96
N ILE A 179 -7.34 -3.43 -17.59
CA ILE A 179 -7.23 -3.63 -19.05
C ILE A 179 -8.03 -2.55 -19.80
N LEU A 180 -9.24 -2.23 -19.34
CA LEU A 180 -10.06 -1.19 -19.95
C LEU A 180 -9.45 0.21 -19.81
N LEU A 181 -8.80 0.50 -18.68
CA LEU A 181 -8.09 1.76 -18.46
C LEU A 181 -6.87 1.90 -19.37
N ILE A 182 -6.07 0.83 -19.50
CA ILE A 182 -4.88 0.82 -20.37
C ILE A 182 -5.28 1.01 -21.84
N LYS A 183 -6.36 0.36 -22.32
CA LYS A 183 -6.83 0.54 -23.70
C LYS A 183 -7.37 1.94 -24.01
N LYS A 184 -7.70 2.71 -22.98
CA LYS A 184 -8.27 4.06 -23.13
C LYS A 184 -7.20 5.16 -22.96
N SER A 185 -6.02 4.84 -22.49
CA SER A 185 -4.85 5.72 -22.39
C SER A 185 -4.09 5.76 -23.69
#